data_9e51adfd7025f5b9c4cdac44eda47229
#
_entry.id   9e51adfd7025f5b9c4cdac44eda47229
#
_cell.length_a   1.000
_cell.length_b   1.000
_cell.length_c   1.000
_cell.angle_alpha   90.00
_cell.angle_beta   90.00
_cell.angle_gamma   90.00
#
_symmetry.space_group_name_H-M   'P 1'
#
loop_
_entity.id
_entity.type
_entity.pdbx_description
1 polymer ?
#
loop_
_entity_poly.entity_id
_entity_poly.type
_entity_poly.pdbx_seq_one_letter_code
_entity_poly.pdbx_strand_id
1 'polypeptide(L)'
;MARHRRVAAVAGVVAIVAAATVAATWGPDLWHRYGDRVFSSERCTVLVDGDSVSLTAEQANNAALIVAVGIARDLPDKAETIALAVALQESDLRNLDVGDRDSLGLFQQRPSQGWGTPEQILDPYYATNAFYDALLTVDGWDAMTVAEAAQAVQRSGFPDAYSNHEGAALLWQRALAGTGGTQAVSCSLSSHPPAGDAEATIAARVQADFGPATPLTFAPEKDGMVEVVLDLPDTRSRDAFASWAVSVASGYPIERVSWCGGAWSRATSKWETDTAGDGCASTQLTLDVRVA
;
A
#
# COMPACT_ATOMS: atom_id res chain seq x y z
N MET A 1 -8.99 -18.24 59.64
CA MET A 1 -8.04 -18.31 58.51
C MET A 1 -8.62 -19.03 57.25
N ALA A 2 -9.50 -20.03 57.35
CA ALA A 2 -10.04 -20.77 56.18
C ALA A 2 -11.01 -19.95 55.28
N ARG A 3 -11.72 -18.96 55.84
CA ARG A 3 -12.69 -18.15 55.10
C ARG A 3 -12.05 -17.17 54.13
N HIS A 4 -10.92 -16.58 54.48
CA HIS A 4 -10.16 -15.66 53.62
C HIS A 4 -9.45 -16.36 52.42
N ARG A 5 -9.02 -17.63 52.61
CA ARG A 5 -8.43 -18.41 51.49
C ARG A 5 -9.44 -18.80 50.43
N ARG A 6 -10.72 -19.06 50.81
CA ARG A 6 -11.79 -19.38 49.85
C ARG A 6 -12.20 -18.15 49.03
N VAL A 7 -12.27 -16.96 49.62
CA VAL A 7 -12.60 -15.72 48.93
C VAL A 7 -11.50 -15.35 47.92
N ALA A 8 -10.22 -15.51 48.30
CA ALA A 8 -9.11 -15.25 47.40
C ALA A 8 -9.06 -16.24 46.22
N ALA A 9 -9.41 -17.52 46.41
CA ALA A 9 -9.47 -18.52 45.36
C ALA A 9 -10.62 -18.25 44.37
N VAL A 10 -11.78 -17.84 44.86
CA VAL A 10 -12.93 -17.50 44.01
C VAL A 10 -12.65 -16.23 43.22
N ALA A 11 -12.05 -15.20 43.83
CA ALA A 11 -11.64 -13.98 43.12
C ALA A 11 -10.61 -14.25 42.02
N GLY A 12 -9.66 -15.16 42.25
CA GLY A 12 -8.66 -15.57 41.25
C GLY A 12 -9.32 -16.30 40.06
N VAL A 13 -10.26 -17.22 40.30
CA VAL A 13 -10.95 -17.93 39.22
C VAL A 13 -11.84 -16.99 38.43
N VAL A 14 -12.55 -16.06 39.05
CA VAL A 14 -13.38 -15.07 38.36
C VAL A 14 -12.53 -14.16 37.50
N ALA A 15 -11.34 -13.73 37.97
CA ALA A 15 -10.41 -12.91 37.20
C ALA A 15 -9.83 -13.66 35.98
N ILE A 16 -9.53 -14.96 36.13
CA ILE A 16 -9.02 -15.79 35.03
C ILE A 16 -10.14 -16.05 34.00
N VAL A 17 -11.35 -16.30 34.41
CA VAL A 17 -12.49 -16.50 33.50
C VAL A 17 -12.83 -15.19 32.78
N ALA A 18 -12.80 -14.04 33.47
CA ALA A 18 -13.00 -12.74 32.82
C ALA A 18 -11.90 -12.41 31.82
N ALA A 19 -10.63 -12.70 32.14
CA ALA A 19 -9.52 -12.52 31.21
C ALA A 19 -9.62 -13.45 30.00
N ALA A 20 -10.04 -14.71 30.19
CA ALA A 20 -10.23 -15.68 29.12
C ALA A 20 -11.42 -15.31 28.21
N THR A 21 -12.52 -14.79 28.77
CA THR A 21 -13.66 -14.30 27.98
C THR A 21 -13.32 -13.05 27.18
N VAL A 22 -12.60 -12.09 27.78
CA VAL A 22 -12.08 -10.91 27.07
C VAL A 22 -11.13 -11.33 25.95
N ALA A 23 -10.20 -12.24 26.19
CA ALA A 23 -9.29 -12.76 25.17
C ALA A 23 -10.03 -13.53 24.05
N ALA A 24 -11.10 -14.26 24.36
CA ALA A 24 -11.89 -15.00 23.38
C ALA A 24 -12.81 -14.11 22.53
N THR A 25 -13.32 -13.02 23.10
CA THR A 25 -14.26 -12.12 22.41
C THR A 25 -13.57 -10.95 21.69
N TRP A 26 -12.45 -10.45 22.23
CA TRP A 26 -11.70 -9.31 21.72
C TRP A 26 -10.34 -9.68 21.14
N GLY A 27 -9.86 -10.88 21.44
CA GLY A 27 -8.56 -11.37 20.97
C GLY A 27 -8.44 -11.44 19.45
N PRO A 28 -9.42 -11.97 18.71
CA PRO A 28 -9.42 -11.96 17.25
C PRO A 28 -9.37 -10.55 16.67
N ASP A 29 -10.21 -9.63 17.20
CA ASP A 29 -10.24 -8.24 16.71
C ASP A 29 -8.98 -7.47 17.04
N LEU A 30 -8.40 -7.70 18.23
CA LEU A 30 -7.11 -7.14 18.59
C LEU A 30 -5.97 -7.77 17.78
N TRP A 31 -6.05 -9.06 17.47
CA TRP A 31 -5.07 -9.73 16.63
C TRP A 31 -5.10 -9.18 15.19
N HIS A 32 -6.28 -9.04 14.58
CA HIS A 32 -6.45 -8.42 13.26
C HIS A 32 -6.00 -6.95 13.24
N ARG A 33 -6.19 -6.20 14.33
CA ARG A 33 -5.76 -4.80 14.42
C ARG A 33 -4.27 -4.61 14.69
N TYR A 34 -3.64 -5.49 15.44
CA TYR A 34 -2.29 -5.29 15.96
C TYR A 34 -1.33 -6.45 15.71
N GLY A 35 -1.83 -7.65 15.48
CA GLY A 35 -1.01 -8.86 15.33
C GLY A 35 -0.05 -8.77 14.15
N ASP A 36 -0.54 -8.36 13.00
CA ASP A 36 0.28 -8.25 11.79
C ASP A 36 1.33 -7.14 11.88
N ARG A 37 1.07 -6.07 12.65
CA ARG A 37 2.06 -5.02 12.91
C ARG A 37 3.31 -5.53 13.65
N VAL A 38 3.11 -6.53 14.51
CA VAL A 38 4.16 -7.04 15.39
C VAL A 38 4.88 -8.24 14.79
N PHE A 39 4.20 -9.01 13.94
CA PHE A 39 4.67 -10.32 13.47
C PHE A 39 4.90 -10.41 11.96
N SER A 40 4.50 -9.41 11.15
CA SER A 40 4.88 -9.39 9.74
C SER A 40 6.36 -9.12 9.62
N SER A 41 7.10 -10.10 9.13
CA SER A 41 8.52 -9.96 8.79
C SER A 41 8.72 -9.19 7.47
N GLU A 42 7.66 -9.06 6.66
CA GLU A 42 7.71 -8.41 5.36
C GLU A 42 7.43 -6.93 5.47
N ARG A 43 8.39 -6.12 5.05
CA ARG A 43 8.34 -4.67 5.16
C ARG A 43 8.90 -4.03 3.92
N CYS A 44 8.28 -2.92 3.54
CA CYS A 44 8.77 -2.01 2.53
C CYS A 44 9.18 -0.69 3.18
N THR A 45 10.30 -0.15 2.77
CA THR A 45 10.85 1.12 3.29
C THR A 45 11.05 2.07 2.15
N VAL A 46 10.54 3.29 2.29
CA VAL A 46 10.92 4.42 1.44
C VAL A 46 12.12 5.14 2.04
N LEU A 47 13.01 5.61 1.15
CA LEU A 47 14.12 6.50 1.49
C LEU A 47 14.15 7.64 0.46
N VAL A 48 13.83 8.85 0.91
CA VAL A 48 13.77 10.05 0.08
C VAL A 48 14.47 11.19 0.82
N ASP A 49 15.46 11.81 0.19
CA ASP A 49 16.25 12.93 0.74
C ASP A 49 16.87 12.66 2.11
N GLY A 50 17.10 11.40 2.48
CA GLY A 50 17.66 10.98 3.78
C GLY A 50 16.62 10.64 4.84
N ASP A 51 15.35 10.96 4.61
CA ASP A 51 14.23 10.56 5.47
C ASP A 51 13.68 9.19 5.06
N SER A 52 13.27 8.39 6.04
CA SER A 52 12.75 7.05 5.78
C SER A 52 11.51 6.72 6.62
N VAL A 53 10.58 5.98 5.99
CA VAL A 53 9.38 5.45 6.63
C VAL A 53 9.14 4.03 6.12
N SER A 54 8.78 3.12 7.03
CA SER A 54 8.49 1.73 6.69
C SER A 54 7.00 1.42 6.88
N LEU A 55 6.46 0.66 5.93
CA LEU A 55 5.14 0.05 5.97
C LEU A 55 5.29 -1.48 5.92
N THR A 56 4.25 -2.23 6.31
CA THR A 56 4.16 -3.65 5.96
C THR A 56 4.01 -3.80 4.44
N ALA A 57 4.28 -4.99 3.91
CA ALA A 57 4.12 -5.24 2.48
C ALA A 57 2.66 -5.04 2.00
N GLU A 58 1.66 -5.38 2.82
CA GLU A 58 0.25 -5.10 2.55
C GLU A 58 -0.03 -3.60 2.43
N GLN A 59 0.43 -2.82 3.40
CA GLN A 59 0.25 -1.36 3.40
C GLN A 59 0.95 -0.70 2.20
N ALA A 60 2.16 -1.17 1.85
CA ALA A 60 2.89 -0.66 0.69
C ALA A 60 2.18 -0.97 -0.64
N ASN A 61 1.58 -2.17 -0.76
CA ASN A 61 0.75 -2.53 -1.92
C ASN A 61 -0.47 -1.61 -2.05
N ASN A 62 -1.13 -1.29 -0.94
CA ASN A 62 -2.28 -0.39 -0.94
C ASN A 62 -1.87 1.07 -1.22
N ALA A 63 -0.73 1.51 -0.69
CA ALA A 63 -0.18 2.83 -1.02
C ALA A 63 0.14 2.94 -2.52
N ALA A 64 0.74 1.89 -3.10
CA ALA A 64 1.05 1.83 -4.53
C ALA A 64 -0.23 1.93 -5.40
N LEU A 65 -1.31 1.23 -5.02
CA LEU A 65 -2.61 1.33 -5.70
C LEU A 65 -3.16 2.76 -5.64
N ILE A 66 -3.18 3.37 -4.46
CA ILE A 66 -3.73 4.73 -4.26
C ILE A 66 -3.02 5.74 -5.17
N VAL A 67 -1.68 5.72 -5.17
CA VAL A 67 -0.88 6.65 -5.99
C VAL A 67 -1.03 6.36 -7.48
N ALA A 68 -0.98 5.09 -7.89
CA ALA A 68 -1.13 4.71 -9.30
C ALA A 68 -2.47 5.13 -9.88
N VAL A 69 -3.58 4.98 -9.13
CA VAL A 69 -4.90 5.50 -9.52
C VAL A 69 -4.90 7.03 -9.65
N GLY A 70 -4.19 7.75 -8.77
CA GLY A 70 -4.02 9.21 -8.88
C GLY A 70 -3.29 9.60 -10.17
N ILE A 71 -2.17 8.94 -10.47
CA ILE A 71 -1.39 9.10 -11.70
C ILE A 71 -2.25 8.81 -12.95
N ALA A 72 -2.98 7.69 -12.95
CA ALA A 72 -3.85 7.30 -14.07
C ALA A 72 -4.99 8.31 -14.34
N ARG A 73 -5.33 9.11 -13.35
CA ARG A 73 -6.34 10.19 -13.42
C ARG A 73 -5.74 11.58 -13.66
N ASP A 74 -4.45 11.68 -13.94
CA ASP A 74 -3.72 12.95 -14.09
C ASP A 74 -3.93 13.92 -12.91
N LEU A 75 -4.06 13.37 -11.68
CA LEU A 75 -4.21 14.19 -10.49
C LEU A 75 -2.86 14.78 -10.05
N PRO A 76 -2.85 15.98 -9.44
CA PRO A 76 -1.62 16.53 -8.90
C PRO A 76 -1.14 15.74 -7.66
N ASP A 77 0.17 15.68 -7.47
CA ASP A 77 0.88 14.98 -6.38
C ASP A 77 0.26 15.20 -4.98
N LYS A 78 -0.34 16.37 -4.78
CA LYS A 78 -1.03 16.72 -3.53
C LYS A 78 -2.29 15.89 -3.27
N ALA A 79 -3.06 15.54 -4.31
CA ALA A 79 -4.24 14.69 -4.17
C ALA A 79 -3.85 13.30 -3.63
N GLU A 80 -2.76 12.74 -4.16
CA GLU A 80 -2.21 11.46 -3.72
C GLU A 80 -1.72 11.52 -2.26
N THR A 81 -1.03 12.61 -1.90
CA THR A 81 -0.59 12.84 -0.50
C THR A 81 -1.77 12.90 0.46
N ILE A 82 -2.86 13.61 0.09
CA ILE A 82 -4.09 13.69 0.90
C ILE A 82 -4.71 12.29 1.04
N ALA A 83 -4.86 11.54 -0.06
CA ALA A 83 -5.43 10.19 -0.04
C ALA A 83 -4.63 9.24 0.85
N LEU A 84 -3.29 9.26 0.75
CA LEU A 84 -2.42 8.45 1.61
C LEU A 84 -2.53 8.85 3.09
N ALA A 85 -2.56 10.16 3.41
CA ALA A 85 -2.71 10.63 4.79
C ALA A 85 -4.05 10.18 5.39
N VAL A 86 -5.13 10.23 4.60
CA VAL A 86 -6.45 9.75 5.01
C VAL A 86 -6.43 8.24 5.22
N ALA A 87 -5.94 7.45 4.27
CA ALA A 87 -5.91 5.99 4.39
C ALA A 87 -5.02 5.52 5.57
N LEU A 88 -3.91 6.23 5.85
CA LEU A 88 -3.09 5.99 7.05
C LEU A 88 -3.88 6.25 8.33
N GLN A 89 -4.62 7.35 8.42
CA GLN A 89 -5.40 7.69 9.61
C GLN A 89 -6.58 6.74 9.81
N GLU A 90 -7.33 6.44 8.76
CA GLU A 90 -8.60 5.73 8.84
C GLU A 90 -8.44 4.21 9.05
N SER A 91 -7.46 3.61 8.38
CA SER A 91 -7.28 2.16 8.35
C SER A 91 -5.84 1.69 8.52
N ASP A 92 -4.89 2.62 8.68
CA ASP A 92 -3.47 2.31 8.61
C ASP A 92 -3.10 1.64 7.26
N LEU A 93 -3.68 2.16 6.16
CA LEU A 93 -3.53 1.60 4.81
C LEU A 93 -3.97 0.14 4.67
N ARG A 94 -4.96 -0.31 5.42
CA ARG A 94 -5.51 -1.67 5.36
C ARG A 94 -6.93 -1.65 4.82
N ASN A 95 -7.26 -2.62 3.99
CA ASN A 95 -8.62 -2.76 3.47
C ASN A 95 -9.49 -3.52 4.46
N LEU A 96 -9.99 -2.83 5.49
CA LEU A 96 -10.69 -3.41 6.63
C LEU A 96 -12.16 -3.70 6.30
N ASP A 97 -12.62 -4.89 6.65
CA ASP A 97 -14.03 -5.32 6.55
C ASP A 97 -14.88 -4.93 7.76
N VAL A 98 -14.28 -4.23 8.72
CA VAL A 98 -14.90 -3.71 9.95
C VAL A 98 -14.40 -2.30 10.27
N GLY A 99 -15.24 -1.50 10.93
CA GLY A 99 -14.90 -0.14 11.39
C GLY A 99 -15.87 0.38 12.42
N ASP A 100 -15.80 1.69 12.71
CA ASP A 100 -16.83 2.33 13.55
C ASP A 100 -18.16 2.36 12.79
N ARG A 101 -19.22 1.90 13.42
CA ARG A 101 -20.57 1.76 12.84
C ARG A 101 -20.54 0.87 11.61
N ASP A 102 -20.80 1.44 10.41
CA ASP A 102 -20.80 0.75 9.12
C ASP A 102 -19.61 1.16 8.22
N SER A 103 -18.52 1.65 8.81
CA SER A 103 -17.32 2.04 8.08
C SER A 103 -16.53 0.85 7.57
N LEU A 104 -16.05 0.91 6.32
CA LEU A 104 -15.36 -0.17 5.63
C LEU A 104 -14.19 0.36 4.78
N GLY A 105 -13.27 -0.53 4.45
CA GLY A 105 -12.25 -0.31 3.45
C GLY A 105 -11.09 0.58 3.89
N LEU A 106 -10.26 0.96 2.91
CA LEU A 106 -9.05 1.77 3.08
C LEU A 106 -9.34 3.16 3.69
N PHE A 107 -10.48 3.76 3.35
CA PHE A 107 -10.84 5.12 3.74
C PHE A 107 -11.94 5.16 4.81
N GLN A 108 -12.32 4.02 5.38
CA GLN A 108 -13.41 3.88 6.34
C GLN A 108 -14.70 4.58 5.88
N GLN A 109 -15.01 4.38 4.59
CA GLN A 109 -16.21 4.90 3.94
C GLN A 109 -17.46 4.19 4.46
N ARG A 110 -18.60 4.90 4.49
CA ARG A 110 -19.82 4.40 5.09
C ARG A 110 -20.95 4.24 4.08
N PRO A 111 -21.47 3.01 3.88
CA PRO A 111 -22.66 2.78 3.03
C PRO A 111 -23.84 3.68 3.39
N SER A 112 -24.11 3.86 4.68
CA SER A 112 -25.21 4.73 5.18
C SER A 112 -25.01 6.22 4.85
N GLN A 113 -23.81 6.63 4.42
CA GLN A 113 -23.50 8.01 4.01
C GLN A 113 -23.36 8.18 2.50
N GLY A 114 -23.72 7.14 1.74
CA GLY A 114 -23.77 7.21 0.27
C GLY A 114 -22.44 6.97 -0.44
N TRP A 115 -21.42 6.40 0.24
CA TRP A 115 -20.13 6.09 -0.37
C TRP A 115 -20.17 4.88 -1.33
N GLY A 116 -21.22 4.08 -1.30
CA GLY A 116 -21.39 2.88 -2.11
C GLY A 116 -21.96 1.73 -1.32
N THR A 117 -22.09 0.57 -1.96
CA THR A 117 -22.44 -0.67 -1.24
C THR A 117 -21.23 -1.20 -0.46
N PRO A 118 -21.42 -2.08 0.53
CA PRO A 118 -20.29 -2.71 1.23
C PRO A 118 -19.28 -3.36 0.29
N GLU A 119 -19.75 -4.07 -0.73
CA GLU A 119 -18.92 -4.75 -1.72
C GLU A 119 -18.09 -3.75 -2.55
N GLN A 120 -18.69 -2.62 -2.93
CA GLN A 120 -17.99 -1.55 -3.64
C GLN A 120 -16.92 -0.90 -2.77
N ILE A 121 -17.22 -0.58 -1.52
CA ILE A 121 -16.27 0.07 -0.61
C ILE A 121 -15.10 -0.86 -0.26
N LEU A 122 -15.34 -2.16 -0.21
CA LEU A 122 -14.30 -3.17 0.00
C LEU A 122 -13.44 -3.44 -1.26
N ASP A 123 -13.86 -2.98 -2.43
CA ASP A 123 -13.00 -2.90 -3.60
C ASP A 123 -12.08 -1.68 -3.46
N PRO A 124 -10.75 -1.87 -3.30
CA PRO A 124 -9.82 -0.75 -3.08
C PRO A 124 -9.73 0.22 -4.26
N TYR A 125 -10.00 -0.22 -5.49
CA TYR A 125 -10.07 0.66 -6.66
C TYR A 125 -11.29 1.55 -6.63
N TYR A 126 -12.47 0.97 -6.34
CA TYR A 126 -13.69 1.74 -6.19
C TYR A 126 -13.54 2.77 -5.05
N ALA A 127 -13.10 2.33 -3.87
CA ALA A 127 -12.94 3.18 -2.70
C ALA A 127 -11.99 4.36 -2.95
N THR A 128 -10.86 4.09 -3.64
CA THR A 128 -9.88 5.12 -4.01
C THR A 128 -10.45 6.12 -5.02
N ASN A 129 -11.15 5.64 -6.05
CA ASN A 129 -11.81 6.51 -7.02
C ASN A 129 -12.89 7.36 -6.38
N ALA A 130 -13.74 6.78 -5.52
CA ALA A 130 -14.78 7.52 -4.78
C ALA A 130 -14.17 8.58 -3.87
N PHE A 131 -13.02 8.31 -3.23
CA PHE A 131 -12.30 9.31 -2.44
C PHE A 131 -11.82 10.48 -3.31
N TYR A 132 -11.17 10.20 -4.43
CA TYR A 132 -10.71 11.26 -5.34
C TYR A 132 -11.87 12.06 -5.92
N ASP A 133 -12.97 11.40 -6.31
CA ASP A 133 -14.18 12.09 -6.78
C ASP A 133 -14.71 13.07 -5.72
N ALA A 134 -14.78 12.65 -4.46
CA ALA A 134 -15.20 13.51 -3.36
C ALA A 134 -14.22 14.66 -3.12
N LEU A 135 -12.89 14.41 -3.16
CA LEU A 135 -11.87 15.44 -3.02
C LEU A 135 -12.01 16.54 -4.08
N LEU A 136 -12.21 16.13 -5.33
CA LEU A 136 -12.37 17.06 -6.46
C LEU A 136 -13.63 17.93 -6.38
N THR A 137 -14.62 17.57 -5.55
CA THR A 137 -15.81 18.41 -5.31
C THR A 137 -15.59 19.48 -4.22
N VAL A 138 -14.47 19.44 -3.49
CA VAL A 138 -14.16 20.41 -2.46
C VAL A 138 -13.56 21.66 -3.10
N ASP A 139 -14.27 22.78 -3.04
CA ASP A 139 -13.78 24.04 -3.59
C ASP A 139 -12.45 24.48 -2.96
N GLY A 140 -11.43 24.69 -3.80
CA GLY A 140 -10.11 25.18 -3.37
C GLY A 140 -9.28 24.18 -2.56
N TRP A 141 -9.56 22.88 -2.65
CA TRP A 141 -8.82 21.81 -1.96
C TRP A 141 -7.31 21.86 -2.22
N ASP A 142 -6.91 22.29 -3.39
CA ASP A 142 -5.52 22.41 -3.83
C ASP A 142 -4.73 23.50 -3.08
N ALA A 143 -5.43 24.53 -2.55
CA ALA A 143 -4.87 25.59 -1.72
C ALA A 143 -4.92 25.27 -0.20
N MET A 144 -5.70 24.28 0.24
CA MET A 144 -5.80 23.84 1.63
C MET A 144 -4.53 23.12 2.09
N THR A 145 -4.30 23.00 3.38
CA THR A 145 -3.35 22.01 3.92
C THR A 145 -3.87 20.59 3.68
N VAL A 146 -3.00 19.58 3.81
CA VAL A 146 -3.40 18.16 3.68
C VAL A 146 -4.50 17.83 4.69
N ALA A 147 -4.36 18.27 5.94
CA ALA A 147 -5.34 18.01 6.99
C ALA A 147 -6.70 18.71 6.72
N GLU A 148 -6.69 19.96 6.25
CA GLU A 148 -7.92 20.69 5.92
C GLU A 148 -8.68 20.00 4.77
N ALA A 149 -7.99 19.62 3.69
CA ALA A 149 -8.61 18.93 2.57
C ALA A 149 -9.13 17.53 2.97
N ALA A 150 -8.34 16.76 3.74
CA ALA A 150 -8.76 15.48 4.30
C ALA A 150 -10.03 15.63 5.15
N GLN A 151 -10.07 16.62 6.04
CA GLN A 151 -11.23 16.91 6.89
C GLN A 151 -12.46 17.34 6.08
N ALA A 152 -12.28 18.10 5.02
CA ALA A 152 -13.39 18.53 4.16
C ALA A 152 -14.09 17.33 3.49
N VAL A 153 -13.35 16.30 3.11
CA VAL A 153 -13.86 15.06 2.53
C VAL A 153 -14.47 14.14 3.60
N GLN A 154 -13.70 13.83 4.65
CA GLN A 154 -14.03 12.79 5.64
C GLN A 154 -15.00 13.26 6.73
N ARG A 155 -15.02 14.56 7.04
CA ARG A 155 -15.88 15.15 8.10
C ARG A 155 -15.73 14.42 9.44
N SER A 156 -14.48 14.06 9.77
CA SER A 156 -14.12 13.34 10.99
C SER A 156 -14.38 14.17 12.25
N GLY A 157 -14.57 13.49 13.37
CA GLY A 157 -14.61 14.12 14.70
C GLY A 157 -13.24 14.61 15.19
N PHE A 158 -12.13 14.26 14.50
CA PHE A 158 -10.75 14.57 14.89
C PHE A 158 -9.99 15.22 13.72
N PRO A 159 -10.27 16.48 13.39
CA PRO A 159 -9.75 17.14 12.19
C PRO A 159 -8.21 17.21 12.13
N ASP A 160 -7.55 17.37 13.27
CA ASP A 160 -6.09 17.54 13.32
C ASP A 160 -5.32 16.19 13.20
N ALA A 161 -6.02 15.05 13.26
CA ALA A 161 -5.35 13.74 13.26
C ALA A 161 -4.63 13.46 11.95
N TYR A 162 -5.11 13.95 10.81
CA TYR A 162 -4.51 13.75 9.49
C TYR A 162 -3.11 14.37 9.38
N SER A 163 -2.84 15.47 10.08
CA SER A 163 -1.52 16.13 10.07
C SER A 163 -0.40 15.23 10.59
N ASN A 164 -0.71 14.26 11.47
CA ASN A 164 0.26 13.31 12.00
C ASN A 164 0.80 12.34 10.92
N HIS A 165 0.06 12.18 9.83
CA HIS A 165 0.39 11.26 8.75
C HIS A 165 0.96 11.97 7.52
N GLU A 166 0.95 13.30 7.45
CA GLU A 166 1.35 14.07 6.28
C GLU A 166 2.80 13.77 5.87
N GLY A 167 3.74 13.73 6.83
CA GLY A 167 5.14 13.44 6.53
C GLY A 167 5.35 12.05 5.92
N ALA A 168 4.71 11.02 6.49
CA ALA A 168 4.78 9.66 5.95
C ALA A 168 4.10 9.57 4.58
N ALA A 169 2.93 10.18 4.43
CA ALA A 169 2.19 10.23 3.17
C ALA A 169 3.01 10.90 2.06
N LEU A 170 3.66 12.02 2.36
CA LEU A 170 4.50 12.73 1.39
C LEU A 170 5.70 11.90 0.92
N LEU A 171 6.39 11.21 1.84
CA LEU A 171 7.52 10.34 1.48
C LEU A 171 7.09 9.20 0.57
N TRP A 172 5.99 8.52 0.90
CA TRP A 172 5.43 7.44 0.08
C TRP A 172 4.92 7.96 -1.27
N GLN A 173 4.22 9.09 -1.29
CA GLN A 173 3.75 9.71 -2.52
C GLN A 173 4.95 10.04 -3.45
N ARG A 174 5.98 10.72 -2.95
CA ARG A 174 7.15 11.09 -3.74
C ARG A 174 7.87 9.87 -4.33
N ALA A 175 8.03 8.83 -3.54
CA ALA A 175 8.63 7.59 -4.01
C ALA A 175 7.80 6.91 -5.10
N LEU A 176 6.49 6.77 -4.90
CA LEU A 176 5.58 6.09 -5.82
C LEU A 176 5.23 6.93 -7.06
N ALA A 177 5.28 8.27 -6.98
CA ALA A 177 5.10 9.16 -8.12
C ALA A 177 6.41 9.46 -8.88
N GLY A 178 7.52 8.80 -8.54
CA GLY A 178 8.81 8.92 -9.23
C GLY A 178 9.54 10.23 -8.99
N THR A 179 9.17 11.01 -7.97
CA THR A 179 9.85 12.26 -7.60
C THR A 179 10.81 12.08 -6.40
N GLY A 180 10.81 10.89 -5.80
CA GLY A 180 11.69 10.53 -4.69
C GLY A 180 13.07 9.98 -5.11
N GLY A 181 13.31 9.84 -6.41
CA GLY A 181 14.55 9.23 -6.96
C GLY A 181 14.39 7.75 -7.32
N THR A 182 15.45 7.24 -7.97
CA THR A 182 15.49 5.90 -8.58
C THR A 182 15.63 4.86 -7.52
N GLN A 183 15.39 4.35 -6.71
CA GLN A 183 15.64 3.37 -5.63
C GLN A 183 14.92 3.76 -4.36
N ALA A 184 13.87 4.59 -4.53
CA ALA A 184 13.19 5.18 -3.38
C ALA A 184 12.46 4.14 -2.52
N VAL A 185 12.05 2.99 -3.08
CA VAL A 185 11.36 1.91 -2.35
C VAL A 185 12.22 0.65 -2.34
N SER A 186 12.38 0.03 -1.18
CA SER A 186 12.94 -1.32 -1.06
C SER A 186 12.08 -2.17 -0.13
N CYS A 187 11.81 -3.41 -0.52
CA CYS A 187 11.02 -4.36 0.27
C CYS A 187 11.85 -5.58 0.66
N SER A 188 11.73 -6.00 1.92
CA SER A 188 12.20 -7.28 2.42
C SER A 188 11.03 -8.26 2.42
N LEU A 189 11.06 -9.22 1.51
CA LEU A 189 9.99 -10.17 1.26
C LEU A 189 10.52 -11.60 1.44
N SER A 190 9.81 -12.41 2.19
CA SER A 190 10.12 -13.81 2.44
C SER A 190 9.19 -14.76 1.69
N SER A 191 7.98 -14.30 1.36
CA SER A 191 6.99 -15.08 0.62
C SER A 191 7.25 -15.03 -0.87
N HIS A 192 6.87 -16.12 -1.53
CA HIS A 192 6.83 -16.21 -2.97
C HIS A 192 5.38 -16.50 -3.37
N PRO A 193 4.64 -15.50 -3.87
CA PRO A 193 3.26 -15.74 -4.30
C PRO A 193 3.21 -16.80 -5.41
N PRO A 194 2.07 -17.49 -5.56
CA PRO A 194 1.89 -18.47 -6.63
C PRO A 194 2.19 -17.85 -7.99
N ALA A 195 2.94 -18.56 -8.80
CA ALA A 195 3.33 -18.07 -10.13
C ALA A 195 2.14 -18.06 -11.10
N GLY A 196 1.31 -19.09 -11.13
CA GLY A 196 0.12 -19.15 -11.97
C GLY A 196 0.35 -18.68 -13.40
N ASP A 197 -0.63 -17.99 -14.00
CA ASP A 197 -0.46 -17.23 -15.23
C ASP A 197 0.10 -15.84 -14.88
N ALA A 198 1.42 -15.79 -14.76
CA ALA A 198 2.12 -14.58 -14.30
C ALA A 198 1.97 -13.41 -15.29
N GLU A 199 1.96 -13.69 -16.61
CA GLU A 199 1.80 -12.67 -17.64
C GLU A 199 0.42 -12.01 -17.52
N ALA A 200 -0.66 -12.81 -17.51
CA ALA A 200 -2.01 -12.28 -17.37
C ALA A 200 -2.20 -11.55 -16.03
N THR A 201 -1.61 -12.07 -14.95
CA THR A 201 -1.73 -11.49 -13.61
C THR A 201 -1.03 -10.13 -13.52
N ILE A 202 0.19 -9.99 -14.05
CA ILE A 202 0.91 -8.71 -14.08
C ILE A 202 0.24 -7.73 -15.03
N ALA A 203 -0.18 -8.17 -16.23
CA ALA A 203 -0.87 -7.31 -17.17
C ALA A 203 -2.17 -6.74 -16.59
N ALA A 204 -2.98 -7.60 -15.95
CA ALA A 204 -4.21 -7.18 -15.29
C ALA A 204 -3.96 -6.14 -14.19
N ARG A 205 -2.92 -6.34 -13.37
CA ARG A 205 -2.55 -5.40 -12.32
C ARG A 205 -2.08 -4.05 -12.87
N VAL A 206 -1.19 -4.04 -13.85
CA VAL A 206 -0.73 -2.80 -14.48
C VAL A 206 -1.88 -2.05 -15.14
N GLN A 207 -2.78 -2.75 -15.83
CA GLN A 207 -3.94 -2.12 -16.46
C GLN A 207 -4.94 -1.56 -15.43
N ALA A 208 -5.12 -2.23 -14.30
CA ALA A 208 -5.98 -1.75 -13.23
C ALA A 208 -5.40 -0.50 -12.55
N ASP A 209 -4.09 -0.46 -12.31
CA ASP A 209 -3.40 0.61 -11.61
C ASP A 209 -3.19 1.84 -12.51
N PHE A 210 -2.69 1.67 -13.74
CA PHE A 210 -2.25 2.75 -14.62
C PHE A 210 -3.10 2.93 -15.89
N GLY A 211 -4.10 2.09 -16.08
CA GLY A 211 -5.00 2.13 -17.24
C GLY A 211 -4.57 1.23 -18.39
N PRO A 212 -5.52 0.93 -19.31
CA PRO A 212 -5.35 -0.08 -20.36
C PRO A 212 -4.35 0.32 -21.47
N ALA A 213 -3.97 1.59 -21.54
CA ALA A 213 -3.03 2.09 -22.56
C ALA A 213 -1.56 1.91 -22.16
N THR A 214 -1.26 1.41 -20.96
CA THR A 214 0.11 1.18 -20.52
C THR A 214 0.79 0.09 -21.35
N PRO A 215 1.88 0.38 -22.08
CA PRO A 215 2.51 -0.59 -22.97
C PRO A 215 3.29 -1.62 -22.17
N LEU A 216 3.00 -2.90 -22.41
CA LEU A 216 3.71 -4.05 -21.85
C LEU A 216 4.17 -4.95 -22.99
N THR A 217 5.43 -5.38 -22.95
CA THR A 217 5.96 -6.39 -23.84
C THR A 217 6.47 -7.57 -23.02
N PHE A 218 6.10 -8.78 -23.39
CA PHE A 218 6.53 -10.01 -22.74
C PHE A 218 7.56 -10.72 -23.63
N ALA A 219 8.73 -11.02 -23.06
CA ALA A 219 9.72 -11.84 -23.73
C ALA A 219 9.33 -13.34 -23.57
N PRO A 220 9.81 -14.22 -24.45
CA PRO A 220 9.60 -15.65 -24.28
C PRO A 220 10.16 -16.15 -22.93
N GLU A 221 9.43 -17.09 -22.31
CA GLU A 221 9.87 -17.73 -21.07
C GLU A 221 11.25 -18.33 -21.22
N LYS A 222 12.08 -18.08 -20.19
CA LYS A 222 13.41 -18.67 -20.07
C LYS A 222 13.70 -18.99 -18.60
N ASP A 223 14.12 -20.20 -18.34
CA ASP A 223 14.54 -20.68 -17.00
C ASP A 223 13.46 -20.45 -15.89
N GLY A 224 12.17 -20.58 -16.24
CA GLY A 224 11.04 -20.34 -15.31
C GLY A 224 10.75 -18.88 -15.03
N MET A 225 11.24 -17.98 -15.87
CA MET A 225 11.03 -16.54 -15.78
C MET A 225 10.51 -15.97 -17.09
N VAL A 226 9.63 -14.99 -17.00
CA VAL A 226 9.22 -14.11 -18.10
C VAL A 226 9.71 -12.71 -17.81
N GLU A 227 10.37 -12.13 -18.78
CA GLU A 227 10.78 -10.73 -18.73
C GLU A 227 9.64 -9.85 -19.25
N VAL A 228 9.19 -8.90 -18.44
CA VAL A 228 8.18 -7.90 -18.78
C VAL A 228 8.87 -6.57 -18.98
N VAL A 229 8.81 -6.04 -20.19
CA VAL A 229 9.45 -4.80 -20.57
C VAL A 229 8.42 -3.68 -20.69
N LEU A 230 8.71 -2.55 -20.04
CA LEU A 230 7.94 -1.32 -20.12
C LEU A 230 8.81 -0.22 -20.75
N ASP A 231 8.37 0.31 -21.88
CA ASP A 231 8.95 1.50 -22.48
C ASP A 231 8.17 2.73 -22.02
N LEU A 232 8.76 3.51 -21.12
CA LEU A 232 8.09 4.60 -20.43
C LEU A 232 8.46 5.96 -21.04
N PRO A 233 7.57 6.98 -20.93
CA PRO A 233 7.77 8.25 -21.62
C PRO A 233 8.97 9.05 -21.10
N ASP A 234 9.30 8.89 -19.83
CA ASP A 234 10.37 9.63 -19.16
C ASP A 234 10.91 8.87 -17.93
N THR A 235 11.97 9.41 -17.33
CA THR A 235 12.61 8.81 -16.16
C THR A 235 11.75 8.91 -14.89
N ARG A 236 10.90 9.92 -14.77
CA ARG A 236 9.96 10.02 -13.63
C ARG A 236 8.96 8.85 -13.67
N SER A 237 8.38 8.60 -14.82
CA SER A 237 7.47 7.46 -15.02
C SER A 237 8.16 6.13 -14.73
N ARG A 238 9.41 5.96 -15.21
CA ARG A 238 10.22 4.77 -14.89
C ARG A 238 10.42 4.59 -13.39
N ASP A 239 10.77 5.65 -12.68
CA ASP A 239 11.02 5.60 -11.24
C ASP A 239 9.74 5.33 -10.44
N ALA A 240 8.60 5.88 -10.90
CA ALA A 240 7.28 5.55 -10.35
C ALA A 240 6.94 4.07 -10.52
N PHE A 241 7.09 3.54 -11.73
CA PHE A 241 6.84 2.11 -12.00
C PHE A 241 7.83 1.20 -11.26
N ALA A 242 9.09 1.57 -11.11
CA ALA A 242 10.06 0.80 -10.34
C ALA A 242 9.67 0.72 -8.86
N SER A 243 9.30 1.85 -8.26
CA SER A 243 8.82 1.92 -6.88
C SER A 243 7.51 1.14 -6.69
N TRP A 244 6.57 1.27 -7.63
CA TRP A 244 5.34 0.50 -7.66
C TRP A 244 5.61 -1.00 -7.73
N ALA A 245 6.45 -1.47 -8.68
CA ALA A 245 6.72 -2.89 -8.87
C ALA A 245 7.32 -3.55 -7.61
N VAL A 246 8.24 -2.87 -6.95
CA VAL A 246 8.80 -3.32 -5.67
C VAL A 246 7.72 -3.37 -4.57
N SER A 247 6.84 -2.36 -4.50
CA SER A 247 5.80 -2.26 -3.47
C SER A 247 4.71 -3.34 -3.61
N VAL A 248 4.40 -3.76 -4.83
CA VAL A 248 3.38 -4.80 -5.09
C VAL A 248 3.95 -6.22 -5.12
N ALA A 249 5.27 -6.38 -5.09
CA ALA A 249 5.94 -7.67 -5.24
C ALA A 249 5.55 -8.72 -4.19
N SER A 250 5.03 -8.34 -3.02
CA SER A 250 4.53 -9.30 -2.02
C SER A 250 3.33 -10.12 -2.52
N GLY A 251 2.48 -9.54 -3.35
CA GLY A 251 1.31 -10.20 -3.93
C GLY A 251 1.53 -10.75 -5.35
N TYR A 252 2.67 -10.46 -5.96
CA TYR A 252 2.97 -10.80 -7.35
C TYR A 252 4.33 -11.48 -7.46
N PRO A 253 4.53 -12.43 -8.40
CA PRO A 253 5.76 -13.21 -8.51
C PRO A 253 6.91 -12.42 -9.18
N ILE A 254 7.08 -11.14 -8.83
CA ILE A 254 8.17 -10.28 -9.29
C ILE A 254 9.42 -10.63 -8.49
N GLU A 255 10.45 -11.11 -9.15
CA GLU A 255 11.72 -11.52 -8.55
C GLU A 255 12.80 -10.42 -8.68
N ARG A 256 12.73 -9.62 -9.74
CA ARG A 256 13.68 -8.55 -10.00
C ARG A 256 12.98 -7.36 -10.69
N VAL A 257 13.42 -6.18 -10.37
CA VAL A 257 13.04 -4.92 -11.03
C VAL A 257 14.32 -4.22 -11.46
N SER A 258 14.52 -3.98 -12.74
CA SER A 258 15.79 -3.45 -13.25
C SER A 258 15.60 -2.38 -14.31
N TRP A 259 16.58 -1.48 -14.41
CA TRP A 259 16.76 -0.48 -15.47
C TRP A 259 18.26 -0.25 -15.74
N CYS A 260 18.59 0.64 -16.67
CA CYS A 260 19.98 1.03 -17.00
C CYS A 260 20.77 1.66 -15.85
N GLY A 261 21.05 1.04 -14.79
CA GLY A 261 21.88 1.61 -13.71
C GLY A 261 21.60 0.99 -12.35
N GLY A 262 20.59 0.15 -12.26
CA GLY A 262 20.32 -0.55 -11.02
C GLY A 262 19.27 -1.64 -11.12
N ALA A 263 19.28 -2.53 -10.15
CA ALA A 263 18.29 -3.57 -10.02
C ALA A 263 17.96 -3.82 -8.56
N TRP A 264 16.69 -3.95 -8.26
CA TRP A 264 16.21 -4.55 -7.01
C TRP A 264 16.01 -6.05 -7.21
N SER A 265 16.36 -6.84 -6.20
CA SER A 265 16.11 -8.27 -6.19
C SER A 265 15.36 -8.67 -4.92
N ARG A 266 14.35 -9.54 -5.08
CA ARG A 266 13.64 -10.17 -3.94
C ARG A 266 14.61 -10.94 -3.05
N ALA A 267 15.56 -11.67 -3.64
CA ALA A 267 16.51 -12.52 -2.92
C ALA A 267 17.41 -11.73 -1.96
N THR A 268 17.85 -10.53 -2.35
CA THR A 268 18.73 -9.69 -1.53
C THR A 268 17.99 -8.60 -0.78
N SER A 269 16.75 -8.29 -1.19
CA SER A 269 15.93 -7.18 -0.66
C SER A 269 16.61 -5.81 -0.82
N LYS A 270 17.50 -5.66 -1.80
CA LYS A 270 18.33 -4.46 -2.00
C LYS A 270 18.35 -4.04 -3.45
N TRP A 271 18.60 -2.76 -3.63
CA TRP A 271 19.03 -2.19 -4.89
C TRP A 271 20.54 -2.38 -5.04
N GLU A 272 20.96 -2.87 -6.20
CA GLU A 272 22.37 -3.02 -6.57
C GLU A 272 22.61 -2.19 -7.82
N THR A 273 23.81 -1.60 -7.94
CA THR A 273 24.20 -0.93 -9.16
C THR A 273 24.41 -2.00 -10.25
N ASP A 274 23.62 -1.89 -11.31
CA ASP A 274 23.82 -2.72 -12.50
C ASP A 274 24.71 -1.95 -13.47
N THR A 275 25.87 -2.49 -13.77
CA THR A 275 26.72 -2.00 -14.85
C THR A 275 26.16 -2.52 -16.17
N ALA A 276 24.93 -2.14 -16.49
CA ALA A 276 24.33 -2.49 -17.77
C ALA A 276 25.20 -1.96 -18.91
N GLY A 277 25.41 -2.81 -19.89
CA GLY A 277 26.29 -2.51 -21.01
C GLY A 277 25.83 -1.30 -21.83
N ASP A 278 26.74 -0.74 -22.58
CA ASP A 278 26.50 0.36 -23.52
C ASP A 278 25.27 0.07 -24.39
N GLY A 279 24.25 0.94 -24.31
CA GLY A 279 23.11 0.91 -25.22
C GLY A 279 21.73 0.66 -24.60
N CYS A 280 21.59 0.58 -23.29
CA CYS A 280 20.26 0.46 -22.69
C CYS A 280 19.53 1.82 -22.63
N ALA A 281 18.19 1.81 -22.79
CA ALA A 281 17.39 3.03 -22.76
C ALA A 281 17.10 3.45 -21.31
N SER A 282 17.39 4.71 -20.98
CA SER A 282 17.23 5.24 -19.61
C SER A 282 15.77 5.26 -19.11
N THR A 283 14.81 5.14 -20.02
CA THR A 283 13.35 5.14 -19.74
C THR A 283 12.75 3.75 -19.75
N GLN A 284 13.51 2.71 -20.05
CA GLN A 284 13.04 1.34 -20.03
C GLN A 284 13.14 0.74 -18.63
N LEU A 285 12.10 0.02 -18.22
CA LEU A 285 12.05 -0.78 -17.02
C LEU A 285 11.78 -2.24 -17.38
N THR A 286 12.46 -3.15 -16.71
CA THR A 286 12.28 -4.59 -16.87
C THR A 286 11.88 -5.23 -15.55
N LEU A 287 10.89 -6.11 -15.58
CA LEU A 287 10.48 -6.95 -14.46
C LEU A 287 10.77 -8.41 -14.82
N ASP A 288 11.55 -9.11 -14.00
CA ASP A 288 11.67 -10.56 -14.11
C ASP A 288 10.58 -11.18 -13.23
N VAL A 289 9.66 -11.89 -13.87
CA VAL A 289 8.47 -12.45 -13.24
C VAL A 289 8.54 -13.97 -13.31
N ARG A 290 8.43 -14.63 -12.15
CA ARG A 290 8.48 -16.08 -12.07
C ARG A 290 7.19 -16.71 -12.61
N VAL A 291 7.32 -17.69 -13.51
CA VAL A 291 6.23 -18.53 -14.02
C VAL A 291 6.22 -19.90 -13.35
N ALA A 292 5.09 -20.59 -13.43
CA ALA A 292 4.86 -21.86 -12.73
C ALA A 292 5.73 -23.00 -13.30
#